data_c1f6f5fefb297daa3cf0af06f4a61a23
#
_entry.id   c1f6f5fefb297daa3cf0af06f4a61a23
#
_cell.length_a   1.000
_cell.length_b   1.000
_cell.length_c   1.000
_cell.angle_alpha   90.00
_cell.angle_beta   90.00
_cell.angle_gamma   90.00
#
_symmetry.space_group_name_H-M   'P 1'
#
loop_
_entity.id
_entity.type
_entity.pdbx_description
1 polymer ?
#
loop_
_entity_poly.entity_id
_entity_poly.type
_entity_poly.pdbx_seq_one_letter_code
_entity_poly.pdbx_strand_id
1 'polypeptide(L)'
;EQAFKTGLIALSKIAKTYLGAGVNQPNVALMASKEVELNIFDGPCPAGNVGVQVNHIDPVNKGEVVWTVDPAAVIFFGRLFLTGKVDLSKRVAVAGSEIKTPGYAEVLVGTPLSAFVADQLKTTEHVRVINGNPLTGTQASLASYVGGHTSEITAIPEGDDKDEMLGWILPR
;
A
#
# COMPACT_ATOMS: atom_id res chain seq x y z
N GLU A 1 -8.15 4.42 -13.98
CA GLU A 1 -9.54 4.78 -13.69
C GLU A 1 -10.50 3.69 -14.15
N GLN A 2 -10.53 3.39 -15.46
CA GLN A 2 -11.43 2.37 -16.03
C GLN A 2 -11.25 0.99 -15.36
N ALA A 3 -10.01 0.53 -15.19
CA ALA A 3 -9.73 -0.74 -14.52
C ALA A 3 -10.26 -0.76 -13.08
N PHE A 4 -10.12 0.33 -12.33
CA PHE A 4 -10.64 0.41 -10.96
C PHE A 4 -12.16 0.26 -10.93
N LYS A 5 -12.89 1.00 -11.79
CA LYS A 5 -14.36 0.88 -11.92
C LYS A 5 -14.78 -0.54 -12.30
N THR A 6 -14.12 -1.13 -13.30
CA THR A 6 -14.42 -2.50 -13.73
C THR A 6 -14.17 -3.51 -12.61
N GLY A 7 -13.10 -3.33 -11.83
CA GLY A 7 -12.81 -4.16 -10.66
C GLY A 7 -13.89 -4.06 -9.59
N LEU A 8 -14.36 -2.86 -9.27
CA LEU A 8 -15.48 -2.66 -8.34
C LEU A 8 -16.77 -3.33 -8.82
N ILE A 9 -17.11 -3.20 -10.10
CA ILE A 9 -18.28 -3.86 -10.71
C ILE A 9 -18.13 -5.38 -10.61
N ALA A 10 -16.95 -5.92 -10.88
CA ALA A 10 -16.71 -7.35 -10.76
C ALA A 10 -16.91 -7.86 -9.32
N LEU A 11 -16.39 -7.14 -8.33
CA LEU A 11 -16.55 -7.48 -6.92
C LEU A 11 -18.02 -7.38 -6.49
N SER A 12 -18.76 -6.38 -6.93
CA SER A 12 -20.18 -6.22 -6.61
C SER A 12 -21.09 -7.34 -7.14
N LYS A 13 -20.61 -8.11 -8.15
CA LYS A 13 -21.30 -9.31 -8.62
C LYS A 13 -21.10 -10.53 -7.73
N ILE A 14 -20.08 -10.51 -6.88
CA ILE A 14 -19.76 -11.58 -5.95
C ILE A 14 -20.48 -11.36 -4.61
N ALA A 15 -20.41 -10.14 -4.09
CA ALA A 15 -20.99 -9.77 -2.80
C ALA A 15 -21.32 -8.30 -2.73
N LYS A 16 -22.13 -7.89 -1.74
CA LYS A 16 -22.37 -6.48 -1.44
C LYS A 16 -21.02 -5.80 -1.14
N THR A 17 -20.72 -4.77 -1.90
CA THR A 17 -19.42 -4.11 -1.86
C THR A 17 -19.57 -2.67 -1.40
N TYR A 18 -18.78 -2.30 -0.42
CA TYR A 18 -18.67 -0.94 0.10
C TYR A 18 -17.35 -0.34 -0.33
N LEU A 19 -17.34 0.94 -0.67
CA LEU A 19 -16.14 1.72 -0.96
C LEU A 19 -16.00 2.82 0.09
N GLY A 20 -14.98 2.71 0.95
CA GLY A 20 -14.62 3.78 1.88
C GLY A 20 -13.65 4.77 1.22
N ALA A 21 -13.93 6.06 1.31
CA ALA A 21 -13.06 7.11 0.83
C ALA A 21 -12.98 8.27 1.82
N GLY A 22 -11.83 8.94 1.87
CA GLY A 22 -11.68 10.15 2.69
C GLY A 22 -12.35 11.36 2.03
N VAL A 23 -12.86 12.29 2.84
CA VAL A 23 -13.51 13.53 2.38
C VAL A 23 -12.61 14.35 1.43
N ASN A 24 -11.30 14.32 1.63
CA ASN A 24 -10.32 15.05 0.83
C ASN A 24 -9.82 14.30 -0.42
N GLN A 25 -10.44 13.17 -0.78
CA GLN A 25 -10.08 12.45 -2.00
C GLN A 25 -10.50 13.23 -3.25
N PRO A 26 -9.55 13.67 -4.10
CA PRO A 26 -9.86 14.56 -5.23
C PRO A 26 -10.71 13.91 -6.32
N ASN A 27 -10.79 12.58 -6.35
CA ASN A 27 -11.44 11.81 -7.41
C ASN A 27 -12.64 10.98 -6.93
N VAL A 28 -13.33 11.40 -5.89
CA VAL A 28 -14.50 10.66 -5.34
C VAL A 28 -15.56 10.41 -6.41
N ALA A 29 -15.80 11.38 -7.29
CA ALA A 29 -16.75 11.22 -8.40
C ALA A 29 -16.37 10.10 -9.39
N LEU A 30 -15.08 9.78 -9.51
CA LEU A 30 -14.59 8.67 -10.35
C LEU A 30 -14.84 7.31 -9.70
N MET A 31 -14.97 7.27 -8.38
CA MET A 31 -15.18 6.06 -7.61
C MET A 31 -16.67 5.74 -7.45
N ALA A 32 -17.56 6.72 -7.65
CA ALA A 32 -19.00 6.52 -7.55
C ALA A 32 -19.49 5.66 -8.72
N SER A 33 -19.60 4.37 -8.49
CA SER A 33 -20.36 3.46 -9.35
C SER A 33 -21.71 3.19 -8.67
N LYS A 34 -22.76 3.06 -9.45
CA LYS A 34 -24.10 2.76 -8.92
C LYS A 34 -24.20 1.37 -8.29
N GLU A 35 -23.24 0.52 -8.61
CA GLU A 35 -23.18 -0.87 -8.16
C GLU A 35 -22.47 -1.04 -6.81
N VAL A 36 -21.84 0.02 -6.31
CA VAL A 36 -21.04 -0.01 -5.07
C VAL A 36 -21.52 1.11 -4.14
N GLU A 37 -21.69 0.80 -2.88
CA GLU A 37 -22.09 1.77 -1.87
C GLU A 37 -20.88 2.60 -1.43
N LEU A 38 -20.88 3.88 -1.79
CA LEU A 38 -19.82 4.81 -1.43
C LEU A 38 -20.05 5.39 -0.04
N ASN A 39 -19.08 5.25 0.83
CA ASN A 39 -19.08 5.82 2.18
C ASN A 39 -17.90 6.80 2.33
N ILE A 40 -18.21 8.05 2.69
CA ILE A 40 -17.23 9.10 2.89
C ILE A 40 -16.91 9.21 4.38
N PHE A 41 -15.62 9.16 4.70
CA PHE A 41 -15.12 9.30 6.06
C PHE A 41 -14.35 10.60 6.22
N ASP A 42 -14.62 11.27 7.35
CA ASP A 42 -13.88 12.42 7.80
C ASP A 42 -13.53 12.23 9.28
N GLY A 43 -12.34 12.66 9.67
CA GLY A 43 -11.89 12.58 11.06
C GLY A 43 -10.40 12.33 11.21
N PRO A 44 -9.88 12.42 12.45
CA PRO A 44 -8.51 12.14 12.77
C PRO A 44 -8.20 10.63 12.64
N CYS A 45 -6.91 10.27 12.66
CA CYS A 45 -6.50 8.88 12.82
C CYS A 45 -7.22 8.27 14.07
N PRO A 46 -7.85 7.10 13.96
CA PRO A 46 -7.73 6.07 12.91
C PRO A 46 -8.88 6.00 11.89
N ALA A 47 -9.56 7.08 11.56
CA ALA A 47 -10.69 7.07 10.62
C ALA A 47 -10.36 6.41 9.25
N GLY A 48 -9.08 6.44 8.84
CA GLY A 48 -8.61 5.77 7.63
C GLY A 48 -8.45 4.25 7.72
N ASN A 49 -8.52 3.67 8.92
CA ASN A 49 -8.36 2.23 9.08
C ASN A 49 -9.61 1.49 8.61
N VAL A 50 -9.43 0.49 7.75
CA VAL A 50 -10.53 -0.29 7.18
C VAL A 50 -11.39 -0.97 8.26
N GLY A 51 -10.80 -1.46 9.35
CA GLY A 51 -11.55 -2.04 10.47
C GLY A 51 -12.47 -1.03 11.17
N VAL A 52 -12.04 0.23 11.29
CA VAL A 52 -12.87 1.32 11.83
C VAL A 52 -14.02 1.61 10.86
N GLN A 53 -13.73 1.68 9.57
CA GLN A 53 -14.74 1.89 8.54
C GLN A 53 -15.78 0.77 8.51
N VAL A 54 -15.34 -0.48 8.55
CA VAL A 54 -16.24 -1.66 8.63
C VAL A 54 -17.16 -1.56 9.84
N ASN A 55 -16.62 -1.22 11.02
CA ASN A 55 -17.42 -1.12 12.23
C ASN A 55 -18.49 0.01 12.17
N HIS A 56 -18.26 1.06 11.37
CA HIS A 56 -19.23 2.15 11.21
C HIS A 56 -20.27 1.89 10.11
N ILE A 57 -19.89 1.11 9.08
CA ILE A 57 -20.80 0.80 7.96
C ILE A 57 -21.71 -0.38 8.32
N ASP A 58 -21.09 -1.50 8.70
CA ASP A 58 -21.77 -2.78 8.94
C ASP A 58 -20.90 -3.63 9.89
N PRO A 59 -21.10 -3.50 11.21
CA PRO A 59 -20.30 -4.19 12.21
C PRO A 59 -20.38 -5.69 12.07
N VAL A 60 -19.24 -6.36 12.05
CA VAL A 60 -19.15 -7.83 11.90
C VAL A 60 -19.50 -8.54 13.20
N ASN A 61 -20.51 -9.38 13.18
CA ASN A 61 -20.95 -10.19 14.31
C ASN A 61 -20.40 -11.62 14.23
N LYS A 62 -20.61 -12.39 15.30
CA LYS A 62 -20.19 -13.81 15.35
C LYS A 62 -20.84 -14.61 14.21
N GLY A 63 -20.01 -15.23 13.40
CA GLY A 63 -20.43 -16.04 12.25
C GLY A 63 -20.51 -15.29 10.92
N GLU A 64 -20.34 -13.98 10.93
CA GLU A 64 -20.23 -13.16 9.71
C GLU A 64 -18.78 -13.05 9.25
N VAL A 65 -18.58 -12.86 7.96
CA VAL A 65 -17.26 -12.70 7.34
C VAL A 65 -17.25 -11.48 6.42
N VAL A 66 -16.28 -10.62 6.60
CA VAL A 66 -16.02 -9.47 5.73
C VAL A 66 -14.64 -9.63 5.09
N TRP A 67 -14.58 -9.39 3.79
CA TRP A 67 -13.34 -9.35 3.03
C TRP A 67 -12.95 -7.90 2.75
N THR A 68 -11.71 -7.56 3.00
CA THR A 68 -11.14 -6.26 2.64
C THR A 68 -10.23 -6.43 1.44
N VAL A 69 -10.34 -5.50 0.49
CA VAL A 69 -9.57 -5.52 -0.76
C VAL A 69 -8.89 -4.18 -0.95
N ASP A 70 -7.57 -4.18 -1.15
CA ASP A 70 -6.84 -2.95 -1.40
C ASP A 70 -7.07 -2.41 -2.83
N PRO A 71 -6.88 -1.10 -3.07
CA PRO A 71 -7.12 -0.49 -4.39
C PRO A 71 -6.28 -1.08 -5.52
N ALA A 72 -5.07 -1.57 -5.23
CA ALA A 72 -4.22 -2.19 -6.25
C ALA A 72 -4.79 -3.53 -6.71
N ALA A 73 -5.31 -4.34 -5.77
CA ALA A 73 -5.98 -5.60 -6.10
C ALA A 73 -7.25 -5.35 -6.92
N VAL A 74 -8.03 -4.31 -6.59
CA VAL A 74 -9.19 -3.91 -7.40
C VAL A 74 -8.78 -3.58 -8.84
N ILE A 75 -7.65 -2.88 -9.03
CA ILE A 75 -7.12 -2.57 -10.35
C ILE A 75 -6.69 -3.86 -11.09
N PHE A 76 -6.06 -4.81 -10.41
CA PHE A 76 -5.66 -6.10 -11.01
C PHE A 76 -6.87 -6.88 -11.51
N PHE A 77 -7.93 -6.98 -10.72
CA PHE A 77 -9.21 -7.56 -11.15
C PHE A 77 -9.78 -6.83 -12.38
N GLY A 78 -9.81 -5.51 -12.31
CA GLY A 78 -10.33 -4.70 -13.42
C GLY A 78 -9.55 -4.88 -14.72
N ARG A 79 -8.22 -4.95 -14.66
CA ARG A 79 -7.38 -5.22 -15.85
C ARG A 79 -7.68 -6.60 -16.42
N LEU A 80 -7.80 -7.62 -15.56
CA LEU A 80 -8.14 -8.98 -15.97
C LEU A 80 -9.47 -9.00 -16.73
N PHE A 81 -10.52 -8.38 -16.22
CA PHE A 81 -11.83 -8.35 -16.87
C PHE A 81 -11.87 -7.48 -18.12
N LEU A 82 -11.02 -6.45 -18.22
CA LEU A 82 -10.93 -5.63 -19.42
C LEU A 82 -10.15 -6.29 -20.56
N THR A 83 -9.08 -7.02 -20.23
CA THR A 83 -8.11 -7.50 -21.23
C THR A 83 -8.09 -9.02 -21.40
N GLY A 84 -8.68 -9.76 -20.47
CA GLY A 84 -8.58 -11.23 -20.41
C GLY A 84 -7.18 -11.74 -20.00
N LYS A 85 -6.26 -10.84 -19.61
CA LYS A 85 -4.89 -11.18 -19.24
C LYS A 85 -4.58 -10.70 -17.83
N VAL A 86 -3.80 -11.50 -17.10
CA VAL A 86 -3.29 -11.11 -15.79
C VAL A 86 -2.19 -10.07 -15.96
N ASP A 87 -2.39 -8.90 -15.38
CA ASP A 87 -1.41 -7.81 -15.31
C ASP A 87 -1.30 -7.34 -13.86
N LEU A 88 -0.20 -7.72 -13.21
CA LEU A 88 0.11 -7.40 -11.81
C LEU A 88 1.10 -6.24 -11.69
N SER A 89 1.21 -5.40 -12.73
CA SER A 89 2.03 -4.19 -12.67
C SER A 89 1.42 -3.18 -11.69
N LYS A 90 2.27 -2.60 -10.86
CA LYS A 90 1.89 -1.61 -9.86
C LYS A 90 2.98 -0.56 -9.67
N ARG A 91 2.60 0.57 -9.11
CA ARG A 91 3.53 1.60 -8.67
C ARG A 91 3.87 1.38 -7.21
N VAL A 92 5.17 1.42 -6.90
CA VAL A 92 5.72 1.31 -5.56
C VAL A 92 6.53 2.57 -5.29
N ALA A 93 6.27 3.22 -4.16
CA ALA A 93 7.07 4.35 -3.73
C ALA A 93 8.45 3.86 -3.27
N VAL A 94 9.49 4.60 -3.62
CA VAL A 94 10.86 4.37 -3.15
C VAL A 94 11.29 5.64 -2.42
N ALA A 95 11.51 5.55 -1.12
CA ALA A 95 11.76 6.70 -0.25
C ALA A 95 12.74 6.37 0.88
N GLY A 96 13.06 7.38 1.67
CA GLY A 96 13.96 7.28 2.82
C GLY A 96 15.21 8.11 2.66
N SER A 97 15.89 8.35 3.79
CA SER A 97 17.09 9.21 3.83
C SER A 97 18.25 8.63 3.01
N GLU A 98 18.30 7.32 2.81
CA GLU A 98 19.35 6.65 2.05
C GLU A 98 19.01 6.45 0.56
N ILE A 99 17.91 7.01 0.08
CA ILE A 99 17.56 7.04 -1.34
C ILE A 99 18.09 8.32 -1.99
N LYS A 100 18.78 8.20 -3.14
CA LYS A 100 19.31 9.32 -3.91
C LYS A 100 18.21 10.23 -4.44
N THR A 101 17.21 9.62 -5.08
CA THR A 101 16.10 10.35 -5.69
C THR A 101 14.78 9.64 -5.33
N PRO A 102 14.10 10.10 -4.28
CA PRO A 102 12.79 9.56 -3.92
C PRO A 102 11.78 9.70 -5.06
N GLY A 103 10.97 8.66 -5.28
CA GLY A 103 10.01 8.66 -6.38
C GLY A 103 9.18 7.39 -6.45
N TYR A 104 8.62 7.12 -7.61
CA TYR A 104 7.81 5.92 -7.87
C TYR A 104 8.46 5.05 -8.93
N ALA A 105 8.53 3.75 -8.65
CA ALA A 105 8.91 2.73 -9.61
C ALA A 105 7.66 1.97 -10.09
N GLU A 106 7.57 1.71 -11.39
CA GLU A 106 6.55 0.80 -11.94
C GLU A 106 7.16 -0.58 -12.07
N VAL A 107 6.60 -1.55 -11.35
CA VAL A 107 7.16 -2.89 -11.20
C VAL A 107 6.07 -3.95 -11.25
N LEU A 108 6.43 -5.18 -11.58
CA LEU A 108 5.56 -6.33 -11.43
C LEU A 108 5.65 -6.88 -10.00
N VAL A 109 4.56 -7.43 -9.50
CA VAL A 109 4.60 -8.27 -8.29
C VAL A 109 5.57 -9.43 -8.55
N GLY A 110 6.48 -9.68 -7.61
CA GLY A 110 7.56 -10.65 -7.76
C GLY A 110 8.88 -10.09 -8.33
N THR A 111 8.95 -8.79 -8.67
CA THR A 111 10.22 -8.16 -9.04
C THR A 111 11.16 -8.10 -7.83
N PRO A 112 12.45 -8.51 -7.96
CA PRO A 112 13.41 -8.38 -6.88
C PRO A 112 13.70 -6.90 -6.58
N LEU A 113 13.86 -6.54 -5.30
CA LEU A 113 14.12 -5.17 -4.89
C LEU A 113 15.43 -4.63 -5.49
N SER A 114 16.42 -5.49 -5.69
CA SER A 114 17.69 -5.11 -6.34
C SER A 114 17.50 -4.48 -7.73
N ALA A 115 16.44 -4.85 -8.46
CA ALA A 115 16.23 -4.38 -9.82
C ALA A 115 15.88 -2.88 -9.92
N PHE A 116 15.41 -2.25 -8.84
CA PHE A 116 15.00 -0.85 -8.87
C PHE A 116 15.40 -0.03 -7.63
N VAL A 117 15.87 -0.69 -6.57
CA VAL A 117 16.32 -0.01 -5.34
C VAL A 117 17.83 0.12 -5.29
N ALA A 118 18.59 -0.89 -5.76
CA ALA A 118 20.04 -0.93 -5.59
C ALA A 118 20.74 0.32 -6.13
N ASP A 119 20.43 0.75 -7.35
CA ASP A 119 21.02 1.93 -7.98
C ASP A 119 20.58 3.26 -7.33
N GLN A 120 19.50 3.21 -6.57
CA GLN A 120 18.95 4.38 -5.86
C GLN A 120 19.54 4.55 -4.46
N LEU A 121 20.24 3.57 -3.91
CA LEU A 121 20.88 3.69 -2.60
C LEU A 121 22.08 4.63 -2.67
N LYS A 122 22.21 5.52 -1.68
CA LYS A 122 23.39 6.39 -1.50
C LYS A 122 24.63 5.59 -1.12
N THR A 123 24.43 4.57 -0.28
CA THR A 123 25.44 3.61 0.16
C THR A 123 24.83 2.22 0.22
N THR A 124 25.66 1.20 0.17
CA THR A 124 25.23 -0.20 0.32
C THR A 124 25.56 -0.75 1.70
N GLU A 125 26.33 -0.03 2.50
CA GLU A 125 26.75 -0.41 3.83
C GLU A 125 25.92 0.36 4.87
N HIS A 126 25.61 -0.28 5.99
CA HIS A 126 24.88 0.29 7.12
C HIS A 126 23.49 0.87 6.73
N VAL A 127 22.82 0.22 5.77
CA VAL A 127 21.49 0.61 5.30
C VAL A 127 20.45 -0.45 5.62
N ARG A 128 19.39 -0.03 6.27
CA ARG A 128 18.19 -0.83 6.49
C ARG A 128 17.19 -0.59 5.37
N VAL A 129 16.91 -1.64 4.61
CA VAL A 129 15.83 -1.66 3.63
C VAL A 129 14.57 -2.21 4.29
N ILE A 130 13.46 -1.53 4.11
CA ILE A 130 12.16 -1.85 4.73
C ILE A 130 11.13 -2.00 3.62
N ASN A 131 10.42 -3.12 3.62
CA ASN A 131 9.19 -3.28 2.84
C ASN A 131 8.04 -2.65 3.63
N GLY A 132 7.62 -1.47 3.20
CA GLY A 132 6.70 -0.59 3.91
C GLY A 132 7.39 0.62 4.52
N ASN A 133 6.75 1.22 5.52
CA ASN A 133 7.25 2.38 6.25
C ASN A 133 8.05 1.96 7.50
N PRO A 134 8.82 2.87 8.12
CA PRO A 134 9.64 2.56 9.29
C PRO A 134 8.86 2.12 10.54
N LEU A 135 7.55 2.43 10.63
CA LEU A 135 6.74 2.14 11.82
C LEU A 135 6.08 0.76 11.77
N THR A 136 5.60 0.36 10.59
CA THR A 136 4.79 -0.87 10.44
C THR A 136 5.34 -1.83 9.39
N GLY A 137 6.38 -1.44 8.67
CA GLY A 137 7.03 -2.26 7.66
C GLY A 137 7.85 -3.40 8.25
N THR A 138 8.33 -4.26 7.39
CA THR A 138 9.20 -5.39 7.71
C THR A 138 10.58 -5.19 7.10
N GLN A 139 11.63 -5.58 7.83
CA GLN A 139 12.97 -5.56 7.29
C GLN A 139 13.04 -6.44 6.02
N ALA A 140 13.67 -5.91 5.00
CA ALA A 140 13.87 -6.58 3.74
C ALA A 140 15.35 -6.53 3.33
N SER A 141 15.74 -7.35 2.39
CA SER A 141 17.04 -7.28 1.73
C SER A 141 16.84 -6.96 0.24
N LEU A 142 17.90 -6.57 -0.44
CA LEU A 142 17.86 -6.38 -1.90
C LEU A 142 17.50 -7.67 -2.67
N ALA A 143 17.68 -8.85 -2.06
CA ALA A 143 17.26 -10.13 -2.61
C ALA A 143 15.77 -10.44 -2.39
N SER A 144 15.08 -9.65 -1.55
CA SER A 144 13.64 -9.78 -1.33
C SER A 144 12.86 -9.32 -2.57
N TYR A 145 11.59 -9.69 -2.64
CA TYR A 145 10.71 -9.43 -3.79
C TYR A 145 9.54 -8.52 -3.44
N VAL A 146 9.04 -7.80 -4.44
CA VAL A 146 7.81 -7.02 -4.32
C VAL A 146 6.62 -7.94 -4.10
N GLY A 147 5.95 -7.81 -2.96
CA GLY A 147 4.72 -8.52 -2.64
C GLY A 147 3.47 -7.85 -3.23
N GLY A 148 2.35 -8.57 -3.23
CA GLY A 148 1.05 -8.04 -3.65
C GLY A 148 0.64 -6.77 -2.89
N HIS A 149 0.92 -6.72 -1.60
CA HIS A 149 0.58 -5.59 -0.71
C HIS A 149 1.70 -4.56 -0.55
N THR A 150 2.88 -4.75 -1.14
CA THR A 150 3.97 -3.77 -1.09
C THR A 150 3.54 -2.49 -1.80
N SER A 151 3.42 -1.38 -1.07
CA SER A 151 3.09 -0.06 -1.60
C SER A 151 4.30 0.88 -1.63
N GLU A 152 5.27 0.63 -0.75
CA GLU A 152 6.47 1.44 -0.62
C GLU A 152 7.66 0.61 -0.16
N ILE A 153 8.85 1.06 -0.52
CA ILE A 153 10.14 0.58 -0.02
C ILE A 153 10.86 1.77 0.58
N THR A 154 11.27 1.62 1.83
CA THR A 154 11.98 2.66 2.56
C THR A 154 13.41 2.24 2.84
N ALA A 155 14.38 3.12 2.62
CA ALA A 155 15.78 2.91 3.00
C ALA A 155 16.24 3.99 3.97
N ILE A 156 16.71 3.57 5.13
CA ILE A 156 17.22 4.43 6.22
C ILE A 156 18.55 3.89 6.73
N PRO A 157 19.34 4.66 7.49
CA PRO A 157 20.53 4.15 8.16
C PRO A 157 20.20 2.97 9.09
N GLU A 158 21.03 1.94 9.12
CA GLU A 158 20.86 0.79 10.03
C GLU A 158 21.02 1.20 11.50
N GLY A 159 21.89 2.17 11.77
CA GLY A 159 22.18 2.65 13.12
C GLY A 159 23.10 1.72 13.94
N ASP A 160 23.72 0.76 13.29
CA ASP A 160 24.65 -0.22 13.85
C ASP A 160 26.07 0.34 14.09
N ASP A 161 26.34 1.53 13.58
CA ASP A 161 27.60 2.27 13.74
C ASP A 161 27.64 3.16 15.01
N LYS A 162 26.59 3.14 15.83
CA LYS A 162 26.44 4.00 17.00
C LYS A 162 26.36 3.19 18.30
N ASP A 163 27.54 2.89 18.86
CA ASP A 163 27.67 2.31 20.20
C ASP A 163 27.49 3.39 21.28
N GLU A 164 26.34 4.03 21.33
CA GLU A 164 26.02 5.02 22.37
C GLU A 164 25.36 4.33 23.58
N MET A 165 26.12 4.09 24.63
CA MET A 165 25.55 3.78 25.93
C MET A 165 24.71 4.98 26.40
N LEU A 166 23.39 4.81 26.53
CA LEU A 166 22.41 5.86 26.86
C LEU A 166 22.13 6.87 25.74
N GLY A 167 22.43 6.56 24.47
CA GLY A 167 22.18 7.46 23.31
C GLY A 167 20.74 7.96 23.16
N TRP A 168 19.77 7.26 23.76
CA TRP A 168 18.35 7.65 23.79
C TRP A 168 18.05 8.84 24.74
N ILE A 169 18.97 9.21 25.66
CA ILE A 169 18.87 10.37 26.58
C ILE A 169 19.53 11.62 25.99
N LEU A 170 20.46 11.46 25.05
CA LEU A 170 21.21 12.58 24.49
C LEU A 170 20.35 13.37 23.50
N PRO A 171 20.31 14.73 23.59
CA PRO A 171 19.65 15.55 22.58
C PRO A 171 20.38 15.39 21.24
N ARG A 172 19.61 15.18 20.18
CA ARG A 172 20.08 15.10 18.79
C ARG A 172 19.72 16.36 18.02
#